data_c11aa69395923a349147fae522301712
#
_entry.id   c11aa69395923a349147fae522301712
#
_cell.length_a   1.000
_cell.length_b   1.000
_cell.length_c   1.000
_cell.angle_alpha   90.00
_cell.angle_beta   90.00
_cell.angle_gamma   90.00
#
_symmetry.space_group_name_H-M   'P 1'
#
loop_
_entity.id
_entity.type
_entity.pdbx_description
1 polymer ?
#
loop_
_entity_poly.entity_id
_entity_poly.type
_entity_poly.pdbx_seq_one_letter_code
_entity_poly.pdbx_strand_id
1 'polypeptide(L)'
;MFLLPIERSGGKVLVKADVEEILHNGQKVTGVMVKKGSETYKIEAPMVISSAGLYNTFQKLLPPNIAEKSYFHGICKQLKPAYAAMNVFLGFNASNEELGLKAQSIWAFTTNDSGKIVIS
;
A
#
# COMPACT_ATOMS: atom_id res chain seq x y z
N MET A 1 -18.02 6.42 -5.52
CA MET A 1 -17.38 7.13 -4.41
C MET A 1 -17.68 6.37 -3.12
N PHE A 2 -16.66 5.80 -2.44
CA PHE A 2 -16.85 4.84 -1.33
C PHE A 2 -16.95 5.49 0.06
N LEU A 3 -16.65 6.78 0.19
CA LEU A 3 -16.62 7.48 1.49
C LEU A 3 -18.01 7.52 2.16
N LEU A 4 -19.01 7.93 1.42
CA LEU A 4 -20.37 8.06 1.96
C LEU A 4 -20.95 6.76 2.56
N PRO A 5 -20.83 5.59 1.91
CA PRO A 5 -21.27 4.33 2.51
C PRO A 5 -20.53 3.99 3.80
N ILE A 6 -19.21 4.24 3.87
CA ILE A 6 -18.40 3.99 5.07
C ILE A 6 -18.88 4.85 6.22
N GLU A 7 -19.05 6.15 6.00
CA GLU A 7 -19.49 7.09 7.02
C GLU A 7 -20.92 6.81 7.50
N ARG A 8 -21.84 6.47 6.58
CA ARG A 8 -23.23 6.08 6.92
C ARG A 8 -23.30 4.81 7.77
N SER A 9 -22.29 3.94 7.65
CA SER A 9 -22.16 2.72 8.47
C SER A 9 -21.41 2.97 9.79
N GLY A 10 -21.15 4.24 10.15
CA GLY A 10 -20.39 4.60 11.35
C GLY A 10 -18.89 4.41 11.24
N GLY A 11 -18.39 4.08 10.05
CA GLY A 11 -16.97 3.98 9.76
C GLY A 11 -16.30 5.34 9.56
N LYS A 12 -14.96 5.33 9.53
CA LYS A 12 -14.15 6.54 9.25
C LYS A 12 -13.05 6.22 8.26
N VAL A 13 -12.70 7.19 7.44
CA VAL A 13 -11.54 7.14 6.55
C VAL A 13 -10.51 8.15 7.04
N LEU A 14 -9.32 7.68 7.32
CA LEU A 14 -8.19 8.53 7.69
C LEU A 14 -7.27 8.66 6.47
N VAL A 15 -6.98 9.89 6.08
CA VAL A 15 -6.00 10.22 5.04
C VAL A 15 -4.74 10.81 5.66
N LYS A 16 -3.60 10.67 4.98
CA LYS A 16 -2.28 11.07 5.49
C LYS A 16 -2.01 10.46 6.89
N ALA A 17 -2.31 9.17 7.00
CA ALA A 17 -2.23 8.40 8.22
C ALA A 17 -1.48 7.09 7.91
N ASP A 18 -0.27 6.96 8.41
CA ASP A 18 0.60 5.80 8.20
C ASP A 18 0.40 4.80 9.33
N VAL A 19 0.11 3.56 9.00
CA VAL A 19 0.11 2.48 9.98
C VAL A 19 1.55 2.04 10.20
N GLU A 20 2.04 2.21 11.43
CA GLU A 20 3.42 1.87 11.81
C GLU A 20 3.52 0.46 12.39
N GLU A 21 2.49 -0.02 13.09
CA GLU A 21 2.48 -1.31 13.74
C GLU A 21 1.09 -1.92 13.85
N ILE A 22 1.01 -3.24 13.73
CA ILE A 22 -0.16 -4.03 14.07
C ILE A 22 -0.02 -4.52 15.50
N LEU A 23 -0.89 -4.04 16.39
CA LEU A 23 -0.89 -4.33 17.81
C LEU A 23 -1.49 -5.70 18.11
N HIS A 24 -0.93 -6.40 19.09
CA HIS A 24 -1.38 -7.72 19.52
C HIS A 24 -1.16 -7.93 21.02
N ASN A 25 -1.85 -8.92 21.58
CA ASN A 25 -1.69 -9.36 22.97
C ASN A 25 -0.98 -10.72 23.11
N GLY A 26 -0.26 -11.16 22.08
CA GLY A 26 0.40 -12.45 22.00
C GLY A 26 -0.45 -13.56 21.34
N GLN A 27 -1.76 -13.46 21.38
CA GLN A 27 -2.70 -14.43 20.80
C GLN A 27 -3.54 -13.86 19.66
N LYS A 28 -3.96 -12.61 19.78
CA LYS A 28 -4.86 -11.94 18.82
C LYS A 28 -4.37 -10.54 18.52
N VAL A 29 -4.72 -10.06 17.33
CA VAL A 29 -4.61 -8.65 16.98
C VAL A 29 -5.55 -7.85 17.85
N THR A 30 -5.10 -6.68 18.31
CA THR A 30 -5.86 -5.77 19.18
C THR A 30 -6.09 -4.40 18.55
N GLY A 31 -5.43 -4.11 17.42
CA GLY A 31 -5.56 -2.85 16.73
C GLY A 31 -4.33 -2.49 15.91
N VAL A 32 -4.15 -1.20 15.69
CA VAL A 32 -3.01 -0.65 14.96
C VAL A 32 -2.48 0.62 15.63
N MET A 33 -1.20 0.87 15.46
CA MET A 33 -0.57 2.15 15.75
C MET A 33 -0.51 2.97 14.46
N VAL A 34 -1.02 4.19 14.50
CA VAL A 34 -1.15 5.06 13.33
C VAL A 34 -0.47 6.39 13.61
N LYS A 35 0.42 6.79 12.71
CA LYS A 35 1.04 8.10 12.72
C LYS A 35 0.34 9.04 11.75
N LYS A 36 -0.01 10.22 12.24
CA LYS A 36 -0.61 11.29 11.43
C LYS A 36 0.04 12.62 11.78
N GLY A 37 0.82 13.15 10.85
CA GLY A 37 1.66 14.33 11.13
C GLY A 37 2.73 14.00 12.17
N SER A 38 2.78 14.76 13.26
CA SER A 38 3.70 14.56 14.40
C SER A 38 3.11 13.67 15.50
N GLU A 39 1.86 13.28 15.40
CA GLU A 39 1.15 12.55 16.47
C GLU A 39 0.97 11.08 16.11
N THR A 40 0.99 10.24 17.14
CA THR A 40 0.75 8.81 17.01
C THR A 40 -0.49 8.43 17.82
N TYR A 41 -1.38 7.66 17.17
CA TYR A 41 -2.66 7.23 17.73
C TYR A 41 -2.74 5.72 17.77
N LYS A 42 -3.28 5.18 18.86
CA LYS A 42 -3.70 3.79 18.96
C LYS A 42 -5.15 3.68 18.49
N ILE A 43 -5.41 2.83 17.51
CA ILE A 43 -6.77 2.49 17.08
C ILE A 43 -7.00 1.03 17.46
N GLU A 44 -7.95 0.81 18.36
CA GLU A 44 -8.34 -0.52 18.79
C GLU A 44 -9.34 -1.16 17.82
N ALA A 45 -9.06 -2.41 17.45
CA ALA A 45 -9.92 -3.20 16.59
C ALA A 45 -9.72 -4.69 16.86
N PRO A 46 -10.79 -5.49 16.92
CA PRO A 46 -10.69 -6.95 17.10
C PRO A 46 -10.20 -7.67 15.83
N MET A 47 -10.19 -6.99 14.70
CA MET A 47 -9.75 -7.50 13.41
C MET A 47 -9.04 -6.40 12.63
N VAL A 48 -7.97 -6.75 11.95
CA VAL A 48 -7.24 -5.86 11.02
C VAL A 48 -7.14 -6.56 9.67
N ILE A 49 -7.56 -5.87 8.61
CA ILE A 49 -7.40 -6.29 7.23
C ILE A 49 -6.28 -5.46 6.61
N SER A 50 -5.20 -6.12 6.20
CA SER A 50 -4.05 -5.45 5.61
C SER A 50 -4.04 -5.62 4.10
N SER A 51 -4.00 -4.51 3.38
CA SER A 51 -3.74 -4.44 1.93
C SER A 51 -2.35 -3.88 1.61
N ALA A 52 -1.46 -3.78 2.62
CA ALA A 52 -0.11 -3.27 2.46
C ALA A 52 0.85 -4.23 1.72
N GLY A 53 0.36 -5.40 1.34
CA GLY A 53 1.13 -6.49 0.77
C GLY A 53 1.79 -7.37 1.82
N LEU A 54 2.10 -8.62 1.44
CA LEU A 54 2.66 -9.63 2.36
C LEU A 54 3.97 -9.15 3.00
N TYR A 55 4.89 -8.62 2.19
CA TYR A 55 6.19 -8.17 2.68
C TYR A 55 6.04 -7.09 3.76
N ASN A 56 5.30 -6.02 3.48
CA ASN A 56 5.13 -4.94 4.45
C ASN A 56 4.38 -5.42 5.71
N THR A 57 3.37 -6.26 5.55
CA THR A 57 2.60 -6.77 6.69
C THR A 57 3.48 -7.62 7.61
N PHE A 58 4.22 -8.60 7.07
CA PHE A 58 4.96 -9.57 7.88
C PHE A 58 6.41 -9.19 8.18
N GLN A 59 6.99 -8.24 7.47
CA GLN A 59 8.38 -7.82 7.70
C GLN A 59 8.49 -6.44 8.34
N LYS A 60 7.42 -5.64 8.33
CA LYS A 60 7.46 -4.28 8.87
C LYS A 60 6.39 -3.99 9.90
N LEU A 61 5.12 -4.38 9.63
CA LEU A 61 3.99 -3.97 10.48
C LEU A 61 3.76 -4.91 11.66
N LEU A 62 4.05 -6.20 11.53
CA LEU A 62 3.97 -7.15 12.63
C LEU A 62 5.30 -7.18 13.40
N PRO A 63 5.26 -7.18 14.74
CA PRO A 63 6.44 -7.41 15.56
C PRO A 63 7.13 -8.73 15.20
N PRO A 64 8.48 -8.79 15.18
CA PRO A 64 9.23 -9.96 14.71
C PRO A 64 8.84 -11.27 15.43
N ASN A 65 8.67 -11.21 16.74
CA ASN A 65 8.30 -12.36 17.57
C ASN A 65 6.92 -12.97 17.24
N ILE A 66 6.05 -12.20 16.57
CA ILE A 66 4.75 -12.65 16.09
C ILE A 66 4.84 -13.05 14.61
N ALA A 67 5.50 -12.22 13.82
CA ALA A 67 5.67 -12.47 12.37
C ALA A 67 6.37 -13.82 12.11
N GLU A 68 7.42 -14.13 12.87
CA GLU A 68 8.22 -15.36 12.73
C GLU A 68 7.42 -16.65 12.95
N LYS A 69 6.34 -16.59 13.73
CA LYS A 69 5.44 -17.74 13.93
C LYS A 69 4.52 -17.99 12.73
N SER A 70 4.45 -17.04 11.81
CA SER A 70 3.59 -17.15 10.63
C SER A 70 4.30 -17.85 9.48
N TYR A 71 3.58 -18.76 8.82
CA TYR A 71 4.02 -19.35 7.55
C TYR A 71 4.40 -18.31 6.50
N PHE A 72 3.67 -17.20 6.43
CA PHE A 72 3.91 -16.13 5.47
C PHE A 72 5.22 -15.37 5.70
N HIS A 73 5.72 -15.30 6.93
CA HIS A 73 7.02 -14.69 7.21
C HIS A 73 8.15 -15.43 6.49
N GLY A 74 8.12 -16.77 6.52
CA GLY A 74 9.10 -17.60 5.80
C GLY A 74 9.02 -17.42 4.27
N ILE A 75 7.80 -17.32 3.73
CA ILE A 75 7.60 -17.04 2.31
C ILE A 75 8.17 -15.68 1.93
N CYS A 76 7.91 -14.63 2.72
CA CYS A 76 8.39 -13.28 2.44
C CYS A 76 9.91 -13.20 2.31
N LYS A 77 10.67 -14.02 3.03
CA LYS A 77 12.14 -14.09 2.91
C LYS A 77 12.63 -14.65 1.56
N GLN A 78 11.78 -15.43 0.89
CA GLN A 78 12.08 -16.06 -0.41
C GLN A 78 11.56 -15.24 -1.60
N LEU A 79 10.64 -14.30 -1.36
CA LEU A 79 10.08 -13.46 -2.40
C LEU A 79 11.14 -12.47 -2.92
N LYS A 80 11.28 -12.44 -4.24
CA LYS A 80 12.02 -11.39 -4.91
C LYS A 80 11.08 -10.25 -5.26
N PRO A 81 11.54 -8.99 -5.20
CA PRO A 81 10.75 -7.87 -5.69
C PRO A 81 10.30 -8.13 -7.13
N ALA A 82 9.03 -7.94 -7.39
CA ALA A 82 8.49 -7.97 -8.74
C ALA A 82 8.59 -6.57 -9.37
N TYR A 83 7.99 -6.40 -10.54
CA TYR A 83 7.96 -5.13 -11.23
C TYR A 83 7.34 -4.03 -10.37
N ALA A 84 7.95 -2.87 -10.39
CA ALA A 84 7.38 -1.64 -9.84
C ALA A 84 7.15 -0.63 -10.97
N ALA A 85 6.06 0.11 -10.90
CA ALA A 85 5.78 1.21 -11.80
C ALA A 85 5.89 2.52 -11.03
N MET A 86 6.58 3.49 -11.60
CA MET A 86 6.56 4.86 -11.11
C MET A 86 5.55 5.65 -11.95
N ASN A 87 4.55 6.22 -11.29
CA ASN A 87 3.56 7.05 -11.94
C ASN A 87 3.86 8.52 -11.66
N VAL A 88 3.90 9.32 -12.72
CA VAL A 88 4.01 10.77 -12.63
C VAL A 88 2.69 11.36 -13.10
N PHE A 89 2.03 12.13 -12.24
CA PHE A 89 0.79 12.82 -12.56
C PHE A 89 1.10 14.29 -12.75
N LEU A 90 0.84 14.81 -13.94
CA LEU A 90 1.11 16.20 -14.31
C LEU A 90 -0.23 16.93 -14.47
N GLY A 91 -0.43 18.00 -13.74
CA GLY A 91 -1.53 18.93 -13.91
C GLY A 91 -1.03 20.19 -14.63
N PHE A 92 -1.72 20.57 -15.68
CA PHE A 92 -1.42 21.78 -16.45
C PHE A 92 -2.54 22.80 -16.30
N ASN A 93 -2.19 24.08 -16.31
CA ASN A 93 -3.16 25.18 -16.31
C ASN A 93 -3.52 25.59 -17.76
N ALA A 94 -3.90 24.59 -18.55
CA ALA A 94 -4.28 24.75 -19.97
C ALA A 94 -5.21 23.61 -20.39
N SER A 95 -6.01 23.81 -21.42
CA SER A 95 -6.88 22.78 -21.99
C SER A 95 -6.08 21.75 -22.80
N ASN A 96 -6.70 20.60 -23.06
CA ASN A 96 -6.09 19.55 -23.91
C ASN A 96 -5.84 20.06 -25.33
N GLU A 97 -6.73 20.92 -25.85
CA GLU A 97 -6.61 21.52 -27.18
C GLU A 97 -5.40 22.42 -27.26
N GLU A 98 -5.21 23.30 -26.27
CA GLU A 98 -4.07 24.22 -26.21
C GLU A 98 -2.72 23.48 -26.12
N LEU A 99 -2.71 22.34 -25.42
CA LEU A 99 -1.52 21.51 -25.24
C LEU A 99 -1.32 20.49 -26.37
N GLY A 100 -2.29 20.36 -27.28
CA GLY A 100 -2.28 19.34 -28.33
C GLY A 100 -2.36 17.91 -27.82
N LEU A 101 -2.87 17.71 -26.58
CA LEU A 101 -2.96 16.40 -25.97
C LEU A 101 -4.12 15.61 -26.53
N LYS A 102 -3.87 14.33 -26.81
CA LYS A 102 -4.87 13.36 -27.26
C LYS A 102 -5.08 12.30 -26.19
N ALA A 103 -6.30 11.80 -26.07
CA ALA A 103 -6.62 10.68 -25.18
C ALA A 103 -6.05 9.38 -25.79
N GLN A 104 -4.77 9.13 -25.58
CA GLN A 104 -4.07 7.94 -26.07
C GLN A 104 -3.09 7.41 -25.02
N SER A 105 -2.91 6.09 -24.99
CA SER A 105 -1.84 5.45 -24.23
C SER A 105 -0.68 5.13 -25.16
N ILE A 106 0.54 5.51 -24.76
CA ILE A 106 1.76 5.20 -25.48
C ILE A 106 2.58 4.24 -24.63
N TRP A 107 2.91 3.09 -25.18
CA TRP A 107 3.80 2.12 -24.56
C TRP A 107 5.11 2.12 -25.33
N ALA A 108 6.19 2.54 -24.67
CA ALA A 108 7.52 2.54 -25.23
C ALA A 108 8.37 1.49 -24.52
N PHE A 109 8.95 0.58 -25.29
CA PHE A 109 9.84 -0.46 -24.80
C PHE A 109 11.24 -0.21 -25.36
N THR A 110 12.25 -0.49 -24.55
CA THR A 110 13.67 -0.40 -24.98
C THR A 110 14.09 -1.51 -25.94
N THR A 111 13.29 -2.56 -26.05
CA THR A 111 13.52 -3.70 -26.94
C THR A 111 12.20 -4.34 -27.35
N ASN A 112 12.18 -4.95 -28.55
CA ASN A 112 11.06 -5.77 -29.03
C ASN A 112 11.12 -7.22 -28.53
N ASP A 113 12.16 -7.59 -27.82
CA ASP A 113 12.32 -8.92 -27.25
C ASP A 113 11.70 -8.93 -25.85
N SER A 114 10.48 -9.49 -25.75
CA SER A 114 9.75 -9.58 -24.49
C SER A 114 10.46 -10.38 -23.38
N GLY A 115 11.39 -11.26 -23.77
CA GLY A 115 12.22 -12.02 -22.83
C GLY A 115 13.36 -11.19 -22.21
N LYS A 116 13.67 -10.02 -22.80
CA LYS A 116 14.71 -9.10 -22.32
C LYS A 116 14.15 -7.85 -21.64
N ILE A 117 12.84 -7.71 -21.56
CA ILE A 117 12.21 -6.68 -20.74
C ILE A 117 12.35 -7.10 -19.28
N VAL A 118 13.58 -7.15 -18.80
CA VAL A 118 13.91 -7.31 -17.40
C VAL A 118 14.25 -5.93 -16.89
N ILE A 119 13.42 -5.40 -16.04
CA ILE A 119 13.68 -4.17 -15.31
C ILE A 119 14.70 -4.55 -14.23
N SER A 120 15.93 -4.10 -14.41
CA SER A 120 16.99 -4.18 -13.42
C SER A 120 16.77 -3.19 -12.29
#